data_a400e346b6146e9a91ee9dec39a19e10
#
_entry.id   a400e346b6146e9a91ee9dec39a19e10
#
_cell.length_a   1.000
_cell.length_b   1.000
_cell.length_c   1.000
_cell.angle_alpha   90.00
_cell.angle_beta   90.00
_cell.angle_gamma   90.00
#
_symmetry.space_group_name_H-M   'P 1'
#
loop_
_entity.id
_entity.type
_entity.pdbx_description
1 polymer ?
#
loop_
_entity_poly.entity_id
_entity_poly.type
_entity_poly.pdbx_seq_one_letter_code
_entity_poly.pdbx_strand_id
1 'polypeptide(L)'
;MALALAPALRGRAAEKSSPDGPETSPTSILFSKELQQGQYERFKISIDQQGRGKFEAKPRDGELMARDLQVSPDTMRRLLASFEAAQFLSSTREYESPAKVADMGMKTIALEQNGRSREVRFNYTFDKNMATIADLFGGLVTTQLRLASLENAKKYDKLGLPDELNALQAELNNHWLVDAELLIPVLTEIANNRAFFNVVQRKAHQLILQIESATPSARK
;
A
#
# COMPACT_ATOMS: atom_id res chain seq x y z
N MET A 1 7.71 -5.94 -83.58
CA MET A 1 6.91 -4.88 -83.01
C MET A 1 5.82 -5.55 -82.17
N ALA A 2 5.95 -5.57 -80.87
CA ALA A 2 4.92 -6.04 -79.98
C ALA A 2 4.94 -5.15 -78.75
N LEU A 3 3.83 -4.42 -78.57
CA LEU A 3 3.57 -3.48 -77.51
C LEU A 3 3.05 -4.25 -76.30
N ALA A 4 3.77 -4.23 -75.19
CA ALA A 4 3.31 -4.84 -73.92
C ALA A 4 2.66 -3.78 -73.04
N LEU A 5 1.36 -4.01 -72.72
CA LEU A 5 0.54 -3.19 -71.81
C LEU A 5 0.77 -3.71 -70.39
N ALA A 6 1.20 -2.85 -69.48
CA ALA A 6 1.32 -3.15 -68.06
C ALA A 6 0.00 -2.76 -67.32
N PRO A 7 -0.51 -3.59 -66.39
CA PRO A 7 -1.69 -3.22 -65.59
C PRO A 7 -1.26 -2.40 -64.34
N ALA A 8 -2.03 -1.32 -64.11
CA ALA A 8 -1.90 -0.45 -62.92
C ALA A 8 -2.37 -1.16 -61.66
N LEU A 9 -1.51 -1.31 -60.66
CA LEU A 9 -1.87 -1.70 -59.30
C LEU A 9 -2.53 -0.52 -58.57
N ARG A 10 -3.82 -0.64 -58.27
CA ARG A 10 -4.54 0.23 -57.35
C ARG A 10 -4.10 -0.08 -55.94
N GLY A 11 -3.37 0.89 -55.33
CA GLY A 11 -3.07 0.89 -53.93
C GLY A 11 -4.35 1.02 -53.08
N ARG A 12 -4.59 -0.01 -52.26
CA ARG A 12 -5.67 -0.03 -51.26
C ARG A 12 -5.15 0.75 -50.04
N ALA A 13 -5.69 1.95 -49.81
CA ALA A 13 -5.45 2.72 -48.61
C ALA A 13 -5.91 1.91 -47.39
N ALA A 14 -4.96 1.60 -46.51
CA ALA A 14 -5.27 1.01 -45.19
C ALA A 14 -5.89 2.11 -44.34
N GLU A 15 -7.17 2.01 -44.07
CA GLU A 15 -7.90 2.79 -43.09
C GLU A 15 -7.34 2.48 -41.72
N LYS A 16 -6.59 3.42 -41.14
CA LYS A 16 -6.19 3.43 -39.74
C LYS A 16 -7.45 3.66 -38.93
N SER A 17 -8.04 2.61 -38.39
CA SER A 17 -9.00 2.70 -37.29
C SER A 17 -8.29 3.21 -36.06
N SER A 18 -8.51 4.47 -35.72
CA SER A 18 -8.21 5.03 -34.40
C SER A 18 -9.19 4.46 -33.41
N PRO A 19 -8.75 3.86 -32.30
CA PRO A 19 -9.65 3.58 -31.19
C PRO A 19 -9.72 4.86 -30.33
N ASP A 20 -10.57 5.83 -30.71
CA ASP A 20 -11.03 6.89 -29.84
C ASP A 20 -12.08 6.34 -28.85
N GLY A 21 -11.61 5.66 -27.79
CA GLY A 21 -12.31 5.59 -26.52
C GLY A 21 -11.67 6.61 -25.59
N PRO A 22 -12.38 7.24 -24.65
CA PRO A 22 -11.76 8.09 -23.66
C PRO A 22 -10.75 7.25 -22.86
N GLU A 23 -9.45 7.45 -23.09
CA GLU A 23 -8.41 6.94 -22.22
C GLU A 23 -8.63 7.55 -20.85
N THR A 24 -9.32 6.81 -19.98
CA THR A 24 -9.37 7.13 -18.55
C THR A 24 -7.94 7.01 -18.05
N SER A 25 -7.30 8.16 -17.82
CA SER A 25 -5.97 8.20 -17.23
C SER A 25 -5.95 7.35 -15.96
N PRO A 26 -4.98 6.45 -15.79
CA PRO A 26 -4.96 5.52 -14.68
C PRO A 26 -4.93 6.27 -13.36
N THR A 27 -5.68 5.80 -12.36
CA THR A 27 -5.59 6.34 -10.99
C THR A 27 -4.25 5.93 -10.39
N SER A 28 -3.53 6.91 -9.83
CA SER A 28 -2.28 6.71 -9.11
C SER A 28 -2.36 7.42 -7.75
N ILE A 29 -2.02 6.71 -6.68
CA ILE A 29 -1.98 7.25 -5.32
C ILE A 29 -0.56 7.08 -4.80
N LEU A 30 -0.01 8.16 -4.24
CA LEU A 30 1.29 8.18 -3.60
C LEU A 30 1.14 8.66 -2.15
N PHE A 31 1.78 7.95 -1.26
CA PHE A 31 1.98 8.34 0.14
C PHE A 31 3.48 8.30 0.45
N SER A 32 3.99 9.33 1.12
CA SER A 32 5.28 9.24 1.80
C SER A 32 5.21 9.85 3.19
N LYS A 33 6.07 9.37 4.07
CA LYS A 33 6.25 9.89 5.43
C LYS A 33 7.74 10.02 5.71
N GLU A 34 8.19 11.23 5.97
CA GLU A 34 9.57 11.56 6.36
C GLU A 34 9.65 11.73 7.87
N LEU A 35 10.65 11.13 8.50
CA LEU A 35 10.85 11.10 9.94
C LEU A 35 12.19 11.77 10.30
N GLN A 36 12.16 12.70 11.26
CA GLN A 36 13.38 13.34 11.76
C GLN A 36 14.18 12.42 12.69
N GLN A 37 13.52 11.49 13.36
CA GLN A 37 14.10 10.60 14.36
C GLN A 37 13.60 9.17 14.18
N GLY A 38 14.24 8.21 14.86
CA GLY A 38 13.88 6.80 14.82
C GLY A 38 14.73 6.01 13.83
N GLN A 39 14.40 4.75 13.66
CA GLN A 39 15.12 3.78 12.84
C GLN A 39 15.06 4.08 11.34
N TYR A 40 13.96 4.68 10.88
CA TYR A 40 13.71 4.96 9.47
C TYR A 40 13.74 6.46 9.20
N GLU A 41 14.22 6.84 8.00
CA GLU A 41 14.17 8.22 7.49
C GLU A 41 12.85 8.45 6.74
N ARG A 42 12.40 7.47 5.97
CA ARG A 42 11.25 7.61 5.07
C ARG A 42 10.56 6.30 4.80
N PHE A 43 9.24 6.39 4.71
CA PHE A 43 8.37 5.39 4.10
C PHE A 43 7.75 5.94 2.84
N LYS A 44 7.51 5.08 1.85
CA LYS A 44 6.79 5.44 0.63
C LYS A 44 5.91 4.28 0.19
N ILE A 45 4.69 4.60 -0.21
CA ILE A 45 3.75 3.67 -0.84
C ILE A 45 3.28 4.32 -2.14
N SER A 46 3.34 3.59 -3.24
CA SER A 46 2.76 3.98 -4.52
C SER A 46 1.85 2.86 -5.00
N ILE A 47 0.59 3.16 -5.34
CA ILE A 47 -0.41 2.18 -5.76
C ILE A 47 -1.21 2.67 -6.96
N ASP A 48 -1.60 1.74 -7.83
CA ASP A 48 -2.50 1.97 -8.95
C ASP A 48 -3.98 1.83 -8.51
N GLN A 49 -4.90 2.02 -9.45
CA GLN A 49 -6.35 1.91 -9.21
C GLN A 49 -6.79 0.49 -8.80
N GLN A 50 -5.99 -0.54 -9.06
CA GLN A 50 -6.22 -1.94 -8.64
C GLN A 50 -5.59 -2.25 -7.28
N GLY A 51 -4.96 -1.27 -6.65
CA GLY A 51 -4.25 -1.44 -5.39
C GLY A 51 -2.90 -2.14 -5.52
N ARG A 52 -2.38 -2.34 -6.74
CA ARG A 52 -1.05 -2.91 -6.97
C ARG A 52 -0.01 -1.81 -6.92
N GLY A 53 1.12 -2.08 -6.31
CA GLY A 53 2.14 -1.07 -6.20
C GLY A 53 3.37 -1.51 -5.45
N LYS A 54 4.02 -0.55 -4.80
CA LYS A 54 5.26 -0.78 -4.07
C LYS A 54 5.23 -0.11 -2.70
N PHE A 55 5.83 -0.79 -1.75
CA PHE A 55 6.21 -0.25 -0.46
C PHE A 55 7.73 -0.10 -0.42
N GLU A 56 8.19 1.05 0.07
CA GLU A 56 9.59 1.35 0.30
C GLU A 56 9.78 1.85 1.73
N ALA A 57 10.80 1.33 2.41
CA ALA A 57 11.25 1.84 3.71
C ALA A 57 12.75 2.10 3.66
N LYS A 58 13.17 3.33 3.93
CA LYS A 58 14.57 3.74 3.97
C LYS A 58 15.00 3.84 5.44
N PRO A 59 15.81 2.89 5.94
CA PRO A 59 16.44 3.02 7.25
C PRO A 59 17.45 4.18 7.25
N ARG A 60 17.76 4.73 8.42
CA ARG A 60 18.86 5.71 8.57
C ARG A 60 20.20 5.07 8.26
N ASP A 61 20.40 3.87 8.83
CA ASP A 61 21.58 3.06 8.61
C ASP A 61 21.16 1.79 7.86
N GLY A 62 21.59 1.62 6.63
CA GLY A 62 21.31 0.45 5.83
C GLY A 62 20.72 0.73 4.45
N GLU A 63 20.40 -0.34 3.76
CA GLU A 63 19.88 -0.29 2.39
C GLU A 63 18.36 -0.05 2.36
N LEU A 64 17.90 0.51 1.23
CA LEU A 64 16.47 0.67 0.97
C LEU A 64 15.80 -0.70 0.90
N MET A 65 14.79 -0.91 1.73
CA MET A 65 13.89 -2.05 1.61
C MET A 65 12.77 -1.67 0.63
N ALA A 66 12.60 -2.46 -0.42
CA ALA A 66 11.52 -2.31 -1.40
C ALA A 66 10.79 -3.64 -1.58
N ARG A 67 9.44 -3.59 -1.60
CA ARG A 67 8.57 -4.77 -1.72
C ARG A 67 7.38 -4.45 -2.62
N ASP A 68 6.92 -5.44 -3.36
CA ASP A 68 5.63 -5.34 -4.04
C ASP A 68 4.50 -5.33 -2.99
N LEU A 69 3.49 -4.51 -3.25
CA LEU A 69 2.34 -4.32 -2.38
C LEU A 69 1.05 -4.57 -3.17
N GLN A 70 0.15 -5.33 -2.57
CA GLN A 70 -1.23 -5.45 -3.02
C GLN A 70 -2.14 -4.98 -1.88
N VAL A 71 -2.80 -3.84 -2.08
CA VAL A 71 -3.80 -3.30 -1.15
C VAL A 71 -5.13 -3.99 -1.41
N SER A 72 -5.86 -4.35 -0.36
CA SER A 72 -7.14 -5.03 -0.48
C SER A 72 -8.20 -4.13 -1.16
N PRO A 73 -9.20 -4.72 -1.84
CA PRO A 73 -10.29 -3.96 -2.45
C PRO A 73 -11.09 -3.13 -1.43
N ASP A 74 -11.18 -3.59 -0.17
CA ASP A 74 -11.84 -2.85 0.91
C ASP A 74 -11.06 -1.59 1.28
N THR A 75 -9.76 -1.72 1.50
CA THR A 75 -8.88 -0.60 1.81
C THR A 75 -8.83 0.40 0.65
N MET A 76 -8.75 -0.08 -0.61
CA MET A 76 -8.85 0.79 -1.78
C MET A 76 -10.15 1.59 -1.83
N ARG A 77 -11.28 0.94 -1.58
CA ARG A 77 -12.60 1.60 -1.51
C ARG A 77 -12.62 2.67 -0.42
N ARG A 78 -12.10 2.39 0.78
CA ARG A 78 -12.02 3.34 1.89
C ARG A 78 -11.11 4.52 1.57
N LEU A 79 -9.95 4.30 0.93
CA LEU A 79 -9.06 5.36 0.48
C LEU A 79 -9.76 6.28 -0.52
N LEU A 80 -10.35 5.72 -1.58
CA LEU A 80 -11.03 6.49 -2.63
C LEU A 80 -12.23 7.27 -2.07
N ALA A 81 -13.05 6.65 -1.20
CA ALA A 81 -14.15 7.32 -0.54
C ALA A 81 -13.67 8.49 0.36
N SER A 82 -12.53 8.35 1.05
CA SER A 82 -11.96 9.41 1.87
C SER A 82 -11.41 10.56 1.00
N PHE A 83 -10.80 10.28 -0.13
CA PHE A 83 -10.38 11.31 -1.09
C PHE A 83 -11.58 12.07 -1.68
N GLU A 84 -12.66 11.37 -2.00
CA GLU A 84 -13.89 11.97 -2.52
C GLU A 84 -14.54 12.86 -1.44
N ALA A 85 -14.70 12.36 -0.21
CA ALA A 85 -15.26 13.12 0.92
C ALA A 85 -14.42 14.36 1.28
N ALA A 86 -13.10 14.30 1.11
CA ALA A 86 -12.20 15.45 1.23
C ALA A 86 -12.30 16.43 0.04
N GLN A 87 -13.01 16.07 -1.03
CA GLN A 87 -12.99 16.79 -2.31
C GLN A 87 -11.54 17.04 -2.79
N PHE A 88 -10.67 16.04 -2.62
CA PHE A 88 -9.22 16.22 -2.66
C PHE A 88 -8.74 16.87 -3.95
N LEU A 89 -9.22 16.44 -5.13
CA LEU A 89 -8.79 16.96 -6.45
C LEU A 89 -9.39 18.33 -6.81
N SER A 90 -10.45 18.76 -6.14
CA SER A 90 -11.13 20.03 -6.44
C SER A 90 -10.89 21.12 -5.38
N SER A 91 -10.47 20.73 -4.19
CA SER A 91 -10.20 21.64 -3.08
C SER A 91 -8.84 22.31 -3.24
N THR A 92 -8.74 23.57 -2.83
CA THR A 92 -7.47 24.32 -2.68
C THR A 92 -7.03 24.40 -1.21
N ARG A 93 -7.73 23.66 -0.30
CA ARG A 93 -7.48 23.72 1.14
C ARG A 93 -6.10 23.20 1.46
N GLU A 94 -5.38 23.88 2.34
CA GLU A 94 -4.21 23.38 3.02
C GLU A 94 -4.64 22.51 4.21
N TYR A 95 -3.90 21.42 4.46
CA TYR A 95 -4.25 20.44 5.48
C TYR A 95 -3.30 20.46 6.69
N GLU A 96 -2.23 21.25 6.66
CA GLU A 96 -1.34 21.45 7.80
C GLU A 96 -2.12 22.10 8.96
N SER A 97 -2.01 21.52 10.14
CA SER A 97 -2.60 22.08 11.34
C SER A 97 -1.89 23.37 11.75
N PRO A 98 -2.62 24.45 12.07
CA PRO A 98 -2.00 25.67 12.63
C PRO A 98 -1.52 25.49 14.07
N ALA A 99 -1.92 24.41 14.75
CA ALA A 99 -1.49 24.13 16.12
C ALA A 99 -0.04 23.64 16.14
N LYS A 100 0.74 24.11 17.14
CA LYS A 100 2.06 23.56 17.41
C LYS A 100 1.90 22.16 17.99
N VAL A 101 2.19 21.15 17.17
CA VAL A 101 2.21 19.74 17.56
C VAL A 101 3.64 19.21 17.47
N ALA A 102 3.90 18.11 18.17
CA ALA A 102 5.16 17.38 18.04
C ALA A 102 5.39 16.96 16.57
N ASP A 103 6.64 16.71 16.21
CA ASP A 103 6.96 16.13 14.91
C ASP A 103 6.42 14.69 14.84
N MET A 104 5.33 14.53 14.09
CA MET A 104 4.66 13.24 13.82
C MET A 104 5.15 12.61 12.52
N GLY A 105 6.14 13.22 11.86
CA GLY A 105 6.63 12.90 10.54
C GLY A 105 5.85 13.60 9.43
N MET A 106 6.59 14.31 8.56
CA MET A 106 6.03 15.01 7.42
C MET A 106 5.44 14.03 6.40
N LYS A 107 4.13 14.10 6.20
CA LYS A 107 3.41 13.26 5.26
C LYS A 107 3.22 14.01 3.95
N THR A 108 3.44 13.33 2.84
CA THR A 108 3.06 13.78 1.49
C THR A 108 2.05 12.80 0.94
N ILE A 109 0.93 13.29 0.47
CA ILE A 109 -0.15 12.51 -0.15
C ILE A 109 -0.44 13.10 -1.51
N ALA A 110 -0.37 12.28 -2.57
CA ALA A 110 -0.73 12.69 -3.93
C ALA A 110 -1.76 11.71 -4.52
N LEU A 111 -2.69 12.27 -5.27
CA LEU A 111 -3.67 11.53 -6.06
C LEU A 111 -3.66 12.09 -7.48
N GLU A 112 -3.53 11.20 -8.44
CA GLU A 112 -3.78 11.46 -9.85
C GLU A 112 -4.95 10.60 -10.31
N GLN A 113 -5.97 11.21 -10.91
CA GLN A 113 -7.16 10.52 -11.39
C GLN A 113 -7.83 11.34 -12.49
N ASN A 114 -8.17 10.69 -13.61
CA ASN A 114 -8.86 11.33 -14.74
C ASN A 114 -8.15 12.60 -15.26
N GLY A 115 -6.82 12.56 -15.36
CA GLY A 115 -6.00 13.67 -15.83
C GLY A 115 -5.90 14.86 -14.86
N ARG A 116 -6.44 14.75 -13.64
CA ARG A 116 -6.26 15.71 -12.57
C ARG A 116 -5.29 15.16 -11.54
N SER A 117 -4.41 16.01 -11.04
CA SER A 117 -3.48 15.62 -9.98
C SER A 117 -3.44 16.66 -8.88
N ARG A 118 -3.23 16.23 -7.67
CA ARG A 118 -2.96 17.08 -6.51
C ARG A 118 -2.04 16.39 -5.54
N GLU A 119 -1.14 17.18 -4.96
CA GLU A 119 -0.27 16.79 -3.85
C GLU A 119 -0.47 17.74 -2.67
N VAL A 120 -0.43 17.20 -1.46
CA VAL A 120 -0.46 17.96 -0.21
C VAL A 120 0.58 17.44 0.75
N ARG A 121 1.08 18.33 1.63
CA ARG A 121 2.05 18.00 2.66
C ARG A 121 1.56 18.50 4.01
N PHE A 122 1.73 17.71 5.06
CA PHE A 122 1.41 18.09 6.43
C PHE A 122 2.11 17.18 7.44
N ASN A 123 2.47 17.76 8.59
CA ASN A 123 2.90 17.00 9.76
C ASN A 123 1.70 16.42 10.51
N TYR A 124 0.68 17.28 10.74
CA TYR A 124 -0.55 16.91 11.43
C TYR A 124 -1.74 17.64 10.82
N THR A 125 -2.93 17.03 10.84
CA THR A 125 -4.14 17.63 10.30
C THR A 125 -5.35 17.42 11.23
N PHE A 126 -6.26 18.39 11.27
CA PHE A 126 -7.57 18.26 11.90
C PHE A 126 -8.67 17.83 10.91
N ASP A 127 -8.37 17.80 9.62
CA ASP A 127 -9.32 17.28 8.62
C ASP A 127 -9.48 15.77 8.78
N LYS A 128 -10.70 15.34 9.11
CA LYS A 128 -10.99 13.93 9.44
C LYS A 128 -10.72 12.99 8.25
N ASN A 129 -11.02 13.43 7.03
CA ASN A 129 -10.84 12.59 5.85
C ASN A 129 -9.34 12.41 5.54
N MET A 130 -8.57 13.50 5.63
CA MET A 130 -7.12 13.43 5.46
C MET A 130 -6.43 12.64 6.57
N ALA A 131 -6.90 12.77 7.82
CA ALA A 131 -6.44 11.93 8.93
C ALA A 131 -6.73 10.44 8.64
N THR A 132 -7.94 10.10 8.19
CA THR A 132 -8.30 8.72 7.81
C THR A 132 -7.39 8.19 6.70
N ILE A 133 -7.09 8.97 5.67
CA ILE A 133 -6.16 8.56 4.60
C ILE A 133 -4.76 8.31 5.17
N ALA A 134 -4.26 9.21 6.01
CA ALA A 134 -2.96 9.07 6.64
C ALA A 134 -2.88 7.86 7.57
N ASP A 135 -3.95 7.56 8.32
CA ASP A 135 -4.04 6.40 9.22
C ASP A 135 -4.09 5.08 8.42
N LEU A 136 -4.84 5.02 7.31
CA LEU A 136 -4.85 3.87 6.43
C LEU A 136 -3.46 3.56 5.87
N PHE A 137 -2.74 4.58 5.39
CA PHE A 137 -1.36 4.38 4.93
C PHE A 137 -0.41 4.05 6.08
N GLY A 138 -0.58 4.66 7.26
CA GLY A 138 0.17 4.32 8.47
C GLY A 138 0.01 2.84 8.84
N GLY A 139 -1.21 2.34 8.81
CA GLY A 139 -1.51 0.92 9.06
C GLY A 139 -0.90 0.00 8.01
N LEU A 140 -0.94 0.36 6.72
CA LEU A 140 -0.26 -0.39 5.65
C LEU A 140 1.27 -0.43 5.88
N VAL A 141 1.90 0.70 6.26
CA VAL A 141 3.32 0.74 6.63
C VAL A 141 3.61 -0.23 7.76
N THR A 142 2.80 -0.19 8.85
CA THR A 142 2.97 -1.08 10.01
C THR A 142 2.87 -2.55 9.59
N THR A 143 1.88 -2.90 8.75
CA THR A 143 1.70 -4.27 8.24
C THR A 143 2.92 -4.73 7.42
N GLN A 144 3.45 -3.87 6.54
CA GLN A 144 4.62 -4.22 5.72
C GLN A 144 5.90 -4.38 6.55
N LEU A 145 6.10 -3.53 7.55
CA LEU A 145 7.23 -3.66 8.49
C LEU A 145 7.12 -4.94 9.32
N ARG A 146 5.90 -5.27 9.83
CA ARG A 146 5.66 -6.50 10.57
C ARG A 146 5.90 -7.73 9.71
N LEU A 147 5.46 -7.72 8.46
CA LEU A 147 5.73 -8.80 7.51
C LEU A 147 7.24 -9.02 7.32
N ALA A 148 8.00 -7.93 7.12
CA ALA A 148 9.45 -8.00 6.96
C ALA A 148 10.14 -8.53 8.23
N SER A 149 9.72 -8.09 9.43
CA SER A 149 10.25 -8.58 10.71
C SER A 149 10.01 -10.08 10.91
N LEU A 150 8.79 -10.55 10.65
CA LEU A 150 8.44 -11.98 10.76
C LEU A 150 9.23 -12.85 9.77
N GLU A 151 9.39 -12.40 8.52
CA GLU A 151 10.18 -13.11 7.52
C GLU A 151 11.66 -13.18 7.91
N ASN A 152 12.20 -12.08 8.42
CA ASN A 152 13.58 -12.01 8.90
C ASN A 152 13.79 -12.92 10.12
N ALA A 153 12.91 -12.84 11.14
CA ALA A 153 13.01 -13.67 12.34
C ALA A 153 12.85 -15.15 12.00
N LYS A 154 11.88 -15.50 11.13
CA LYS A 154 11.71 -16.88 10.64
C LYS A 154 12.99 -17.46 10.03
N LYS A 155 13.73 -16.63 9.30
CA LYS A 155 14.91 -17.07 8.55
C LYS A 155 16.21 -17.03 9.38
N TYR A 156 16.41 -15.99 10.17
CA TYR A 156 17.71 -15.68 10.77
C TYR A 156 17.71 -15.62 12.29
N ASP A 157 16.55 -15.35 12.93
CA ASP A 157 16.44 -15.19 14.38
C ASP A 157 15.23 -15.96 14.94
N LYS A 158 15.36 -17.28 14.96
CA LYS A 158 14.30 -18.16 15.47
C LYS A 158 14.00 -17.96 16.95
N LEU A 159 14.97 -17.45 17.73
CA LEU A 159 14.78 -17.17 19.16
C LEU A 159 14.02 -15.86 19.40
N GLY A 160 14.14 -14.87 18.52
CA GLY A 160 13.38 -13.63 18.56
C GLY A 160 11.95 -13.77 18.04
N LEU A 161 11.61 -14.87 17.37
CA LEU A 161 10.29 -15.07 16.78
C LEU A 161 9.11 -14.97 17.77
N PRO A 162 9.21 -15.46 19.04
CA PRO A 162 8.16 -15.23 20.04
C PRO A 162 7.87 -13.74 20.29
N ASP A 163 8.89 -12.90 20.33
CA ASP A 163 8.75 -11.46 20.58
C ASP A 163 8.08 -10.77 19.39
N GLU A 164 8.43 -11.16 18.16
CA GLU A 164 7.76 -10.68 16.95
C GLU A 164 6.26 -11.05 16.91
N LEU A 165 5.91 -12.28 17.31
CA LEU A 165 4.51 -12.70 17.41
C LEU A 165 3.75 -12.00 18.54
N ASN A 166 4.41 -11.66 19.66
CA ASN A 166 3.82 -10.88 20.72
C ASN A 166 3.61 -9.42 20.29
N ALA A 167 4.55 -8.82 19.57
CA ALA A 167 4.41 -7.49 19.01
C ALA A 167 3.26 -7.45 18.00
N LEU A 168 3.15 -8.44 17.11
CA LEU A 168 1.99 -8.57 16.21
C LEU A 168 0.66 -8.65 16.98
N GLN A 169 0.61 -9.44 18.06
CA GLN A 169 -0.59 -9.51 18.90
C GLN A 169 -0.98 -8.14 19.47
N ALA A 170 0.00 -7.35 19.93
CA ALA A 170 -0.26 -6.00 20.43
C ALA A 170 -0.76 -5.07 19.32
N GLU A 171 -0.18 -5.14 18.13
CA GLU A 171 -0.60 -4.34 16.97
C GLU A 171 -2.04 -4.68 16.53
N LEU A 172 -2.41 -5.96 16.51
CA LEU A 172 -3.79 -6.40 16.23
C LEU A 172 -4.76 -5.90 17.29
N ASN A 173 -4.42 -6.00 18.56
CA ASN A 173 -5.28 -5.56 19.67
C ASN A 173 -5.50 -4.03 19.66
N ASN A 174 -4.51 -3.27 19.21
CA ASN A 174 -4.58 -1.82 19.11
C ASN A 174 -5.12 -1.32 17.75
N HIS A 175 -5.51 -2.22 16.85
CA HIS A 175 -5.99 -1.90 15.50
C HIS A 175 -5.02 -1.02 14.67
N TRP A 176 -3.72 -1.26 14.83
CA TRP A 176 -2.68 -0.50 14.12
C TRP A 176 -2.38 -1.03 12.72
N LEU A 177 -2.93 -2.18 12.36
CA LEU A 177 -2.69 -2.84 11.08
C LEU A 177 -3.83 -2.58 10.09
N VAL A 178 -3.47 -2.40 8.83
CA VAL A 178 -4.39 -2.38 7.69
C VAL A 178 -3.99 -3.51 6.75
N ASP A 179 -4.97 -4.24 6.23
CA ASP A 179 -4.77 -5.44 5.42
C ASP A 179 -3.92 -6.50 6.15
N ALA A 180 -4.24 -6.78 7.41
CA ALA A 180 -3.50 -7.74 8.25
C ALA A 180 -3.49 -9.16 7.66
N GLU A 181 -4.41 -9.50 6.78
CA GLU A 181 -4.45 -10.77 6.04
C GLU A 181 -3.19 -11.01 5.19
N LEU A 182 -2.44 -9.97 4.84
CA LEU A 182 -1.12 -10.08 4.20
C LEU A 182 -0.10 -10.86 5.05
N LEU A 183 -0.33 -10.97 6.36
CA LEU A 183 0.53 -11.71 7.29
C LEU A 183 0.18 -13.20 7.37
N ILE A 184 -1.00 -13.63 6.89
CA ILE A 184 -1.47 -15.02 6.98
C ILE A 184 -0.47 -16.00 6.33
N PRO A 185 0.10 -15.75 5.14
CA PRO A 185 1.04 -16.70 4.54
C PRO A 185 2.27 -16.97 5.41
N VAL A 186 2.94 -15.93 5.92
CA VAL A 186 4.12 -16.08 6.77
C VAL A 186 3.77 -16.74 8.11
N LEU A 187 2.61 -16.41 8.70
CA LEU A 187 2.13 -17.03 9.93
C LEU A 187 1.81 -18.52 9.71
N THR A 188 1.23 -18.88 8.56
CA THR A 188 0.94 -20.27 8.18
C THR A 188 2.23 -21.08 8.04
N GLU A 189 3.27 -20.53 7.45
CA GLU A 189 4.57 -21.17 7.37
C GLU A 189 5.17 -21.38 8.77
N ILE A 190 5.08 -20.39 9.67
CA ILE A 190 5.56 -20.50 11.06
C ILE A 190 4.75 -21.58 11.81
N ALA A 191 3.43 -21.58 11.70
CA ALA A 191 2.54 -22.49 12.40
C ALA A 191 2.78 -23.96 12.02
N ASN A 192 3.12 -24.22 10.74
CA ASN A 192 3.27 -25.58 10.21
C ASN A 192 4.73 -26.09 10.21
N ASN A 193 5.70 -25.26 10.56
CA ASN A 193 7.10 -25.65 10.53
C ASN A 193 7.56 -26.29 11.84
N ARG A 194 7.82 -27.59 11.80
CA ARG A 194 8.30 -28.41 12.95
C ARG A 194 9.67 -27.97 13.51
N ALA A 195 10.41 -27.12 12.79
CA ALA A 195 11.67 -26.57 13.29
C ALA A 195 11.48 -25.46 14.35
N PHE A 196 10.26 -25.00 14.56
CA PHE A 196 9.92 -24.04 15.61
C PHE A 196 9.31 -24.74 16.82
N PHE A 197 9.46 -24.13 18.01
CA PHE A 197 8.86 -24.64 19.23
C PHE A 197 7.32 -24.66 19.13
N ASN A 198 6.69 -25.64 19.77
CA ASN A 198 5.24 -25.81 19.78
C ASN A 198 4.48 -24.54 20.27
N VAL A 199 5.08 -23.76 21.20
CA VAL A 199 4.48 -22.50 21.67
C VAL A 199 4.42 -21.46 20.58
N VAL A 200 5.45 -21.36 19.73
CA VAL A 200 5.52 -20.45 18.57
C VAL A 200 4.47 -20.85 17.52
N GLN A 201 4.41 -22.15 17.19
CA GLN A 201 3.43 -22.67 16.23
C GLN A 201 1.99 -22.39 16.68
N ARG A 202 1.66 -22.68 17.94
CA ARG A 202 0.33 -22.40 18.50
C ARG A 202 0.00 -20.90 18.50
N LYS A 203 0.97 -20.04 18.84
CA LYS A 203 0.78 -18.59 18.82
C LYS A 203 0.49 -18.09 17.40
N ALA A 204 1.23 -18.58 16.40
CA ALA A 204 0.99 -18.23 15.00
C ALA A 204 -0.42 -18.66 14.55
N HIS A 205 -0.88 -19.87 14.88
CA HIS A 205 -2.26 -20.31 14.62
C HIS A 205 -3.32 -19.40 15.27
N GLN A 206 -3.13 -19.00 16.52
CA GLN A 206 -4.05 -18.09 17.22
C GLN A 206 -4.15 -16.74 16.51
N LEU A 207 -3.01 -16.20 16.04
CA LEU A 207 -2.98 -14.92 15.31
C LEU A 207 -3.68 -15.02 13.95
N ILE A 208 -3.52 -16.12 13.22
CA ILE A 208 -4.27 -16.37 11.97
C ILE A 208 -5.77 -16.31 12.24
N LEU A 209 -6.26 -17.07 13.22
CA LEU A 209 -7.70 -17.08 13.58
C LEU A 209 -8.20 -15.69 13.98
N GLN A 210 -7.40 -14.91 14.70
CA GLN A 210 -7.75 -13.55 15.07
C GLN A 210 -7.88 -12.65 13.84
N ILE A 211 -6.93 -12.71 12.90
CA ILE A 211 -6.96 -11.93 11.66
C ILE A 211 -8.19 -12.31 10.83
N GLU A 212 -8.42 -13.62 10.61
CA GLU A 212 -9.57 -14.11 9.83
C GLU A 212 -10.92 -13.69 10.45
N SER A 213 -11.02 -13.71 11.79
CA SER A 213 -12.25 -13.29 12.48
C SER A 213 -12.53 -11.79 12.39
N ALA A 214 -11.49 -10.97 12.20
CA ALA A 214 -11.59 -9.51 12.07
C ALA A 214 -11.89 -9.06 10.64
N THR A 215 -11.60 -9.90 9.64
CA THR A 215 -11.78 -9.56 8.21
C THR A 215 -13.24 -9.72 7.78
N PRO A 216 -13.91 -8.68 7.27
CA PRO A 216 -15.35 -8.70 6.95
C PRO A 216 -15.78 -9.76 5.92
N SER A 217 -14.86 -10.23 5.06
CA SER A 217 -15.12 -11.21 4.01
C SER A 217 -15.35 -12.64 4.51
N ALA A 218 -15.07 -12.94 5.77
CA ALA A 218 -15.25 -14.30 6.36
C ALA A 218 -16.71 -14.60 6.76
N ARG A 219 -17.65 -13.65 6.55
CA ARG A 219 -19.08 -13.84 6.89
C ARG A 219 -19.94 -14.00 5.62
N LYS A 220 -19.72 -15.09 4.89
CA LYS A 220 -20.70 -15.59 3.92
C LYS A 220 -21.02 -17.04 4.18
#